data_c018c9ed9f5ad68e7d923355619d6043
#
_entry.id   c018c9ed9f5ad68e7d923355619d6043
#
_cell.length_a   1.000
_cell.length_b   1.000
_cell.length_c   1.000
_cell.angle_alpha   90.00
_cell.angle_beta   90.00
_cell.angle_gamma   90.00
#
_symmetry.space_group_name_H-M   'P 1'
#
loop_
_entity.id
_entity.type
_entity.pdbx_description
1 polymer ?
#
loop_
_entity_poly.entity_id
_entity_poly.type
_entity_poly.pdbx_seq_one_letter_code
_entity_poly.pdbx_strand_id
1 'polypeptide(L)'
;MARDNHASYTRIGLTVVVGVVAIVAALIYLGGMRGRGSEVYAETYYDKSVSGLSVGSVVNFRGVKLGEVREISFIGSKYVEGEGDSRVYILMALDSRLFDSDGVSDEEFRTGVAELVEKKGLRASVVSSGITGLSRIELNYIPQENLDPLQPISWKPQRAYIPSKISLFDNISVAATKVLHQINRMDLNAVWSNINASVEALAAATDSARVMIQTRQDDVDEILDDISEVAVSLKGISADLKRNPSLLIRERTPSRLEETE
;
A
#
# COMPACT_ATOMS: atom_id res chain seq x y z
N MET A 1 -41.73 -0.51 -74.00
CA MET A 1 -40.85 -1.57 -73.49
C MET A 1 -40.16 -1.04 -72.23
N ALA A 2 -40.77 -1.26 -71.08
CA ALA A 2 -40.14 -0.97 -69.81
C ALA A 2 -39.33 -2.21 -69.42
N ARG A 3 -38.02 -2.10 -69.45
CA ARG A 3 -37.08 -3.17 -69.10
C ARG A 3 -36.96 -3.23 -67.60
N ASP A 4 -37.31 -4.36 -67.02
CA ASP A 4 -37.34 -4.66 -65.61
C ASP A 4 -35.97 -4.44 -64.92
N ASN A 5 -35.86 -3.34 -64.21
CA ASN A 5 -34.67 -3.05 -63.37
C ASN A 5 -34.65 -3.79 -62.03
N HIS A 6 -35.63 -4.64 -61.71
CA HIS A 6 -35.75 -5.35 -60.44
C HIS A 6 -34.58 -6.30 -60.17
N ALA A 7 -34.05 -6.95 -61.23
CA ALA A 7 -32.91 -7.87 -61.07
C ALA A 7 -31.60 -7.18 -60.65
N SER A 8 -31.43 -5.89 -60.95
CA SER A 8 -30.24 -5.12 -60.54
C SER A 8 -30.25 -4.76 -59.04
N TYR A 9 -31.43 -4.36 -58.55
CA TYR A 9 -31.54 -3.99 -57.10
C TYR A 9 -31.38 -5.21 -56.18
N THR A 10 -31.87 -6.38 -56.58
CA THR A 10 -31.70 -7.63 -55.84
C THR A 10 -30.21 -8.04 -55.79
N ARG A 11 -29.48 -7.88 -56.90
CA ARG A 11 -28.03 -8.16 -56.91
C ARG A 11 -27.24 -7.21 -56.03
N ILE A 12 -27.58 -5.92 -56.06
CA ILE A 12 -26.94 -4.90 -55.19
C ILE A 12 -27.24 -5.19 -53.72
N GLY A 13 -28.50 -5.49 -53.39
CA GLY A 13 -28.89 -5.84 -52.01
C GLY A 13 -28.16 -7.08 -51.49
N LEU A 14 -28.05 -8.14 -52.33
CA LEU A 14 -27.32 -9.35 -51.97
C LEU A 14 -25.81 -9.06 -51.72
N THR A 15 -25.19 -8.24 -52.57
CA THR A 15 -23.77 -7.87 -52.39
C THR A 15 -23.54 -7.10 -51.11
N VAL A 16 -24.44 -6.19 -50.72
CA VAL A 16 -24.34 -5.46 -49.45
C VAL A 16 -24.49 -6.41 -48.26
N VAL A 17 -25.46 -7.32 -48.29
CA VAL A 17 -25.64 -8.31 -47.19
C VAL A 17 -24.40 -9.20 -47.03
N VAL A 18 -23.88 -9.73 -48.16
CA VAL A 18 -22.65 -10.55 -48.12
C VAL A 18 -21.47 -9.74 -47.61
N GLY A 19 -21.33 -8.47 -48.01
CA GLY A 19 -20.28 -7.58 -47.51
C GLY A 19 -20.38 -7.36 -46.00
N VAL A 20 -21.55 -7.10 -45.46
CA VAL A 20 -21.78 -6.94 -44.01
C VAL A 20 -21.46 -8.22 -43.26
N VAL A 21 -21.93 -9.37 -43.75
CA VAL A 21 -21.64 -10.68 -43.12
C VAL A 21 -20.14 -10.97 -43.15
N ALA A 22 -19.44 -10.65 -44.24
CA ALA A 22 -18.00 -10.83 -44.35
C ALA A 22 -17.24 -9.93 -43.35
N ILE A 23 -17.67 -8.67 -43.20
CA ILE A 23 -17.06 -7.75 -42.21
C ILE A 23 -17.28 -8.26 -40.75
N VAL A 24 -18.50 -8.68 -40.41
CA VAL A 24 -18.83 -9.24 -39.12
C VAL A 24 -18.01 -10.51 -38.83
N ALA A 25 -17.93 -11.41 -39.81
CA ALA A 25 -17.11 -12.62 -39.73
C ALA A 25 -15.62 -12.29 -39.54
N ALA A 26 -15.09 -11.30 -40.27
CA ALA A 26 -13.72 -10.84 -40.13
C ALA A 26 -13.46 -10.22 -38.76
N LEU A 27 -14.38 -9.43 -38.21
CA LEU A 27 -14.28 -8.86 -36.86
C LEU A 27 -14.29 -9.93 -35.77
N ILE A 28 -15.14 -10.95 -35.92
CA ILE A 28 -15.18 -12.11 -34.98
C ILE A 28 -13.88 -12.91 -35.09
N TYR A 29 -13.39 -13.16 -36.30
CA TYR A 29 -12.16 -13.91 -36.54
C TYR A 29 -10.93 -13.18 -35.99
N LEU A 30 -10.78 -11.89 -36.28
CA LEU A 30 -9.68 -11.04 -35.76
C LEU A 30 -9.78 -10.80 -34.25
N GLY A 31 -10.99 -10.64 -33.71
CA GLY A 31 -11.23 -10.48 -32.29
C GLY A 31 -10.94 -11.76 -31.49
N GLY A 32 -11.30 -12.93 -32.06
CA GLY A 32 -11.05 -14.23 -31.43
C GLY A 32 -9.58 -14.66 -31.42
N MET A 33 -8.75 -14.13 -32.32
CA MET A 33 -7.30 -14.42 -32.35
C MET A 33 -6.48 -13.65 -31.31
N ARG A 34 -7.00 -12.56 -30.78
CA ARG A 34 -6.29 -11.73 -29.77
C ARG A 34 -6.28 -12.31 -28.36
N GLY A 35 -7.05 -13.37 -28.08
CA GLY A 35 -7.26 -13.90 -26.73
C GLY A 35 -6.66 -15.27 -26.41
N ARG A 36 -5.97 -15.92 -27.34
CA ARG A 36 -5.40 -17.26 -27.11
C ARG A 36 -3.88 -17.23 -26.83
N GLY A 37 -3.43 -16.31 -25.97
CA GLY A 37 -2.23 -16.52 -25.19
C GLY A 37 -2.51 -17.63 -24.17
N SER A 38 -1.50 -18.45 -23.86
CA SER A 38 -1.61 -19.44 -22.79
C SER A 38 -1.86 -18.71 -21.47
N GLU A 39 -3.13 -18.61 -21.06
CA GLU A 39 -3.50 -18.05 -19.76
C GLU A 39 -3.36 -19.12 -18.70
N VAL A 40 -2.63 -18.82 -17.63
CA VAL A 40 -2.57 -19.62 -16.42
C VAL A 40 -3.28 -18.88 -15.28
N TYR A 41 -3.83 -19.63 -14.34
CA TYR A 41 -4.66 -19.06 -13.30
C TYR A 41 -3.99 -19.17 -11.94
N ALA A 42 -3.97 -18.04 -11.23
CA ALA A 42 -3.54 -17.98 -9.84
C ALA A 42 -4.65 -17.38 -8.98
N GLU A 43 -4.67 -17.78 -7.72
CA GLU A 43 -5.65 -17.28 -6.74
C GLU A 43 -4.95 -16.69 -5.52
N THR A 44 -5.59 -15.70 -4.93
CA THR A 44 -5.12 -15.05 -3.71
C THR A 44 -6.31 -14.69 -2.81
N TYR A 45 -6.07 -14.59 -1.51
CA TYR A 45 -7.11 -14.34 -0.51
C TYR A 45 -6.76 -13.13 0.33
N TYR A 46 -7.73 -12.22 0.51
CA TYR A 46 -7.54 -10.99 1.28
C TYR A 46 -8.47 -10.93 2.47
N ASP A 47 -7.92 -10.65 3.65
CA ASP A 47 -8.66 -10.39 4.90
C ASP A 47 -9.06 -8.92 5.07
N LYS A 48 -8.56 -8.05 4.19
CA LYS A 48 -8.82 -6.61 4.19
C LYS A 48 -9.69 -6.19 3.01
N SER A 49 -10.14 -4.94 3.05
CA SER A 49 -10.90 -4.36 1.94
C SER A 49 -10.07 -4.34 0.65
N VAL A 50 -10.69 -4.76 -0.43
CA VAL A 50 -10.14 -4.69 -1.80
C VAL A 50 -10.80 -3.56 -2.61
N SER A 51 -11.18 -2.48 -1.93
CA SER A 51 -11.88 -1.34 -2.54
C SER A 51 -11.14 -0.82 -3.77
N GLY A 52 -11.90 -0.50 -4.82
CA GLY A 52 -11.36 -0.06 -6.11
C GLY A 52 -10.83 -1.18 -7.01
N LEU A 53 -10.78 -2.44 -6.54
CA LEU A 53 -10.48 -3.60 -7.37
C LEU A 53 -11.74 -4.08 -8.07
N SER A 54 -11.66 -4.41 -9.33
CA SER A 54 -12.75 -4.93 -10.17
C SER A 54 -12.27 -6.02 -11.11
N VAL A 55 -13.19 -6.77 -11.66
CA VAL A 55 -12.88 -7.69 -12.78
C VAL A 55 -12.31 -6.87 -13.94
N GLY A 56 -11.18 -7.32 -14.51
CA GLY A 56 -10.39 -6.58 -15.50
C GLY A 56 -9.32 -5.68 -14.90
N SER A 57 -9.24 -5.51 -13.56
CA SER A 57 -8.12 -4.81 -12.92
C SER A 57 -6.80 -5.46 -13.28
N VAL A 58 -5.77 -4.64 -13.51
CA VAL A 58 -4.45 -5.11 -13.95
C VAL A 58 -3.74 -5.86 -12.82
N VAL A 59 -3.10 -6.95 -13.18
CA VAL A 59 -2.14 -7.67 -12.32
C VAL A 59 -0.74 -7.38 -12.85
N ASN A 60 0.10 -6.78 -12.02
CA ASN A 60 1.48 -6.47 -12.35
C ASN A 60 2.44 -7.36 -11.55
N PHE A 61 3.62 -7.57 -12.11
CA PHE A 61 4.78 -8.08 -11.40
C PHE A 61 5.91 -7.07 -11.51
N ARG A 62 6.30 -6.47 -10.39
CA ARG A 62 7.33 -5.43 -10.32
C ARG A 62 7.09 -4.28 -11.31
N GLY A 63 5.82 -3.86 -11.45
CA GLY A 63 5.40 -2.77 -12.34
C GLY A 63 5.12 -3.17 -13.79
N VAL A 64 5.45 -4.41 -14.22
CA VAL A 64 5.15 -4.91 -15.56
C VAL A 64 3.80 -5.63 -15.55
N LYS A 65 2.93 -5.31 -16.51
CA LYS A 65 1.63 -5.99 -16.64
C LYS A 65 1.84 -7.47 -16.95
N LEU A 66 1.32 -8.32 -16.06
CA LEU A 66 1.40 -9.77 -16.13
C LEU A 66 0.06 -10.43 -16.49
N GLY A 67 -1.04 -9.75 -16.20
CA GLY A 67 -2.37 -10.30 -16.42
C GLY A 67 -3.48 -9.38 -15.91
N GLU A 68 -4.63 -9.99 -15.63
CA GLU A 68 -5.85 -9.30 -15.21
C GLU A 68 -6.62 -10.12 -14.18
N VAL A 69 -7.39 -9.43 -13.33
CA VAL A 69 -8.34 -10.05 -12.42
C VAL A 69 -9.52 -10.62 -13.22
N ARG A 70 -9.83 -11.90 -13.02
CA ARG A 70 -10.95 -12.60 -13.69
C ARG A 70 -12.17 -12.73 -12.81
N GLU A 71 -11.99 -12.89 -11.52
CA GLU A 71 -13.10 -13.06 -10.58
C GLU A 71 -12.76 -12.47 -9.22
N ILE A 72 -13.77 -11.89 -8.57
CA ILE A 72 -13.72 -11.45 -7.18
C ILE A 72 -14.96 -12.02 -6.51
N SER A 73 -14.78 -12.73 -5.41
CA SER A 73 -15.84 -13.41 -4.66
C SER A 73 -15.46 -13.50 -3.18
N PHE A 74 -16.21 -14.23 -2.40
CA PHE A 74 -15.88 -14.58 -1.02
C PHE A 74 -15.49 -16.06 -0.92
N ILE A 75 -14.56 -16.38 -0.02
CA ILE A 75 -14.09 -17.75 0.20
C ILE A 75 -15.28 -18.70 0.48
N GLY A 76 -16.20 -18.31 1.38
CA GLY A 76 -17.36 -19.13 1.72
C GLY A 76 -18.31 -19.47 0.56
N SER A 77 -18.24 -18.72 -0.56
CA SER A 77 -19.00 -19.05 -1.78
C SER A 77 -18.22 -19.92 -2.78
N LYS A 78 -16.92 -20.09 -2.58
CA LYS A 78 -16.02 -20.85 -3.48
C LYS A 78 -15.62 -22.21 -2.92
N TYR A 79 -15.42 -22.30 -1.62
CA TYR A 79 -14.92 -23.47 -0.93
C TYR A 79 -15.86 -23.86 0.19
N VAL A 80 -16.34 -25.08 0.17
CA VAL A 80 -17.26 -25.61 1.21
C VAL A 80 -16.56 -25.63 2.57
N GLU A 81 -15.27 -26.00 2.60
CA GLU A 81 -14.46 -25.99 3.81
C GLU A 81 -14.13 -24.57 4.31
N GLY A 82 -14.43 -23.56 3.51
CA GLY A 82 -14.28 -22.14 3.83
C GLY A 82 -15.58 -21.47 4.27
N GLU A 83 -16.63 -22.24 4.58
CA GLU A 83 -17.90 -21.69 5.07
C GLU A 83 -17.66 -20.86 6.35
N GLY A 84 -18.19 -19.64 6.35
CA GLY A 84 -17.94 -18.67 7.44
C GLY A 84 -16.66 -17.85 7.34
N ASP A 85 -15.77 -18.14 6.38
CA ASP A 85 -14.60 -17.31 6.12
C ASP A 85 -14.98 -16.09 5.29
N SER A 86 -14.73 -14.91 5.82
CA SER A 86 -15.07 -13.62 5.20
C SER A 86 -14.01 -13.07 4.26
N ARG A 87 -12.89 -13.79 4.07
CA ARG A 87 -11.83 -13.36 3.16
C ARG A 87 -12.33 -13.25 1.72
N VAL A 88 -11.81 -12.26 1.03
CA VAL A 88 -12.11 -12.04 -0.39
C VAL A 88 -11.24 -12.97 -1.23
N TYR A 89 -11.88 -13.76 -2.08
CA TYR A 89 -11.25 -14.59 -3.11
C TYR A 89 -11.03 -13.76 -4.36
N ILE A 90 -9.83 -13.81 -4.92
CA ILE A 90 -9.49 -13.15 -6.19
C ILE A 90 -8.80 -14.16 -7.10
N LEU A 91 -9.40 -14.36 -8.29
CA LEU A 91 -8.83 -15.15 -9.37
C LEU A 91 -8.14 -14.23 -10.38
N MET A 92 -6.90 -14.53 -10.69
CA MET A 92 -6.08 -13.80 -11.65
C MET A 92 -5.80 -14.70 -12.86
N ALA A 93 -5.95 -14.16 -14.07
CA ALA A 93 -5.43 -14.76 -15.30
C ALA A 93 -4.10 -14.09 -15.65
N LEU A 94 -3.06 -14.88 -15.78
CA LEU A 94 -1.69 -14.43 -16.01
C LEU A 94 -1.22 -14.94 -17.37
N ASP A 95 -0.45 -14.14 -18.08
CA ASP A 95 0.13 -14.52 -19.38
C ASP A 95 1.36 -15.41 -19.16
N SER A 96 1.24 -16.69 -19.48
CA SER A 96 2.32 -17.67 -19.28
C SER A 96 3.58 -17.39 -20.10
N ARG A 97 3.46 -16.66 -21.21
CA ARG A 97 4.61 -16.29 -22.06
C ARG A 97 5.62 -15.42 -21.35
N LEU A 98 5.20 -14.67 -20.34
CA LEU A 98 6.06 -13.82 -19.52
C LEU A 98 6.90 -14.63 -18.52
N PHE A 99 6.63 -15.93 -18.36
CA PHE A 99 7.37 -16.84 -17.49
C PHE A 99 8.33 -17.79 -18.25
N ASP A 100 8.63 -17.52 -19.54
CA ASP A 100 9.38 -18.41 -20.41
C ASP A 100 8.75 -19.81 -20.57
N SER A 101 7.45 -19.89 -20.45
CA SER A 101 6.70 -21.12 -20.23
C SER A 101 5.59 -21.29 -21.26
N ASP A 102 5.91 -21.22 -22.54
CA ASP A 102 4.96 -21.61 -23.60
C ASP A 102 4.59 -23.09 -23.41
N GLY A 103 3.33 -23.34 -23.04
CA GLY A 103 2.77 -24.69 -22.91
C GLY A 103 2.93 -25.36 -21.55
N VAL A 104 3.22 -24.62 -20.48
CA VAL A 104 3.27 -25.16 -19.11
C VAL A 104 1.88 -25.66 -18.70
N SER A 105 1.83 -26.87 -18.17
CA SER A 105 0.63 -27.45 -17.59
C SER A 105 0.22 -26.69 -16.30
N ASP A 106 -1.07 -26.69 -15.96
CA ASP A 106 -1.58 -26.10 -14.70
C ASP A 106 -0.81 -26.61 -13.46
N GLU A 107 -0.38 -27.88 -13.47
CA GLU A 107 0.33 -28.48 -12.33
C GLU A 107 1.78 -27.99 -12.23
N GLU A 108 2.48 -27.88 -13.36
CA GLU A 108 3.84 -27.30 -13.39
C GLU A 108 3.81 -25.84 -12.95
N PHE A 109 2.82 -25.07 -13.42
CA PHE A 109 2.63 -23.68 -12.99
C PHE A 109 2.38 -23.58 -11.48
N ARG A 110 1.49 -24.43 -10.92
CA ARG A 110 1.24 -24.49 -9.47
C ARG A 110 2.50 -24.78 -8.68
N THR A 111 3.27 -25.74 -9.12
CA THR A 111 4.54 -26.14 -8.47
C THR A 111 5.56 -25.00 -8.53
N GLY A 112 5.71 -24.36 -9.69
CA GLY A 112 6.62 -23.22 -9.87
C GLY A 112 6.22 -22.03 -9.01
N VAL A 113 4.92 -21.69 -8.94
CA VAL A 113 4.44 -20.62 -8.07
C VAL A 113 4.66 -20.95 -6.60
N ALA A 114 4.41 -22.20 -6.17
CA ALA A 114 4.66 -22.62 -4.79
C ALA A 114 6.15 -22.46 -4.41
N GLU A 115 7.07 -22.82 -5.31
CA GLU A 115 8.50 -22.61 -5.11
C GLU A 115 8.88 -21.13 -4.99
N LEU A 116 8.28 -20.25 -5.83
CA LEU A 116 8.50 -18.81 -5.75
C LEU A 116 7.95 -18.22 -4.45
N VAL A 117 6.79 -18.70 -3.99
CA VAL A 117 6.19 -18.31 -2.71
C VAL A 117 7.09 -18.67 -1.54
N GLU A 118 7.63 -19.89 -1.53
CA GLU A 118 8.44 -20.43 -0.44
C GLU A 118 9.88 -19.88 -0.45
N LYS A 119 10.57 -19.95 -1.60
CA LYS A 119 12.00 -19.60 -1.70
C LYS A 119 12.25 -18.12 -1.88
N LYS A 120 11.40 -17.43 -2.66
CA LYS A 120 11.59 -16.01 -3.00
C LYS A 120 10.62 -15.08 -2.29
N GLY A 121 9.66 -15.60 -1.53
CA GLY A 121 8.70 -14.80 -0.81
C GLY A 121 7.72 -14.08 -1.74
N LEU A 122 7.27 -14.74 -2.83
CA LEU A 122 6.26 -14.16 -3.73
C LEU A 122 4.96 -13.86 -2.97
N ARG A 123 4.49 -12.62 -3.07
CA ARG A 123 3.25 -12.15 -2.43
C ARG A 123 2.46 -11.26 -3.37
N ALA A 124 1.13 -11.29 -3.19
CA ALA A 124 0.19 -10.41 -3.88
C ALA A 124 -0.23 -9.28 -2.95
N SER A 125 -0.27 -8.06 -3.46
CA SER A 125 -0.73 -6.87 -2.73
C SER A 125 -1.77 -6.13 -3.56
N VAL A 126 -2.85 -5.65 -2.94
CA VAL A 126 -3.76 -4.70 -3.57
C VAL A 126 -3.18 -3.30 -3.40
N VAL A 127 -2.93 -2.62 -4.50
CA VAL A 127 -2.37 -1.26 -4.52
C VAL A 127 -3.40 -0.32 -5.12
N SER A 128 -3.84 0.66 -4.33
CA SER A 128 -4.78 1.68 -4.78
C SER A 128 -4.05 2.88 -5.39
N SER A 129 -4.58 3.38 -6.49
CA SER A 129 -4.23 4.70 -7.05
C SER A 129 -5.02 5.77 -6.31
N GLY A 130 -4.44 6.36 -5.28
CA GLY A 130 -5.11 7.24 -4.33
C GLY A 130 -6.00 8.35 -4.93
N ILE A 131 -5.70 8.85 -6.14
CA ILE A 131 -6.45 9.93 -6.78
C ILE A 131 -7.66 9.39 -7.56
N THR A 132 -7.52 8.25 -8.23
CA THR A 132 -8.58 7.70 -9.10
C THR A 132 -9.50 6.71 -8.39
N GLY A 133 -9.12 6.25 -7.21
CA GLY A 133 -9.84 5.21 -6.47
C GLY A 133 -9.74 3.81 -7.11
N LEU A 134 -9.03 3.66 -8.22
CA LEU A 134 -8.82 2.37 -8.87
C LEU A 134 -7.73 1.59 -8.16
N SER A 135 -7.92 0.28 -8.05
CA SER A 135 -6.93 -0.62 -7.47
C SER A 135 -6.45 -1.64 -8.49
N ARG A 136 -5.22 -2.10 -8.31
CA ARG A 136 -4.57 -3.16 -9.07
C ARG A 136 -3.93 -4.18 -8.13
N ILE A 137 -3.61 -5.34 -8.65
CA ILE A 137 -2.79 -6.31 -7.92
C ILE A 137 -1.33 -6.12 -8.33
N GLU A 138 -0.46 -6.08 -7.34
CA GLU A 138 0.98 -6.03 -7.52
C GLU A 138 1.60 -7.30 -6.91
N LEU A 139 2.29 -8.08 -7.73
CA LEU A 139 3.05 -9.25 -7.30
C LEU A 139 4.50 -8.83 -7.08
N ASN A 140 5.05 -9.14 -5.92
CA ASN A 140 6.42 -8.79 -5.57
C ASN A 140 7.09 -9.88 -4.75
N TYR A 141 8.41 -9.96 -4.83
CA TYR A 141 9.22 -10.74 -3.89
C TYR A 141 9.47 -9.92 -2.62
N ILE A 142 9.28 -10.56 -1.49
CA ILE A 142 9.48 -9.97 -0.18
C ILE A 142 10.65 -10.68 0.49
N PRO A 143 11.65 -9.95 1.00
CA PRO A 143 12.75 -10.56 1.74
C PRO A 143 12.24 -11.41 2.91
N GLN A 144 12.89 -12.53 3.17
CA GLN A 144 12.49 -13.49 4.20
C GLN A 144 12.35 -12.86 5.59
N GLU A 145 13.19 -11.90 5.92
CA GLU A 145 13.18 -11.12 7.17
C GLU A 145 11.92 -10.26 7.36
N ASN A 146 11.22 -9.95 6.26
CA ASN A 146 10.00 -9.10 6.23
C ASN A 146 8.74 -9.90 5.87
N LEU A 147 8.83 -11.24 5.86
CA LEU A 147 7.69 -12.09 5.59
C LEU A 147 6.86 -12.30 6.86
N ASP A 148 5.59 -11.90 6.76
CA ASP A 148 4.62 -12.30 7.76
C ASP A 148 4.34 -13.81 7.66
N PRO A 149 4.04 -14.50 8.78
CA PRO A 149 3.59 -15.88 8.75
C PRO A 149 2.40 -16.04 7.80
N LEU A 150 2.39 -17.13 7.03
CA LEU A 150 1.24 -17.44 6.17
C LEU A 150 -0.01 -17.63 7.04
N GLN A 151 -1.09 -16.99 6.66
CA GLN A 151 -2.38 -17.22 7.31
C GLN A 151 -2.84 -18.66 7.03
N PRO A 152 -3.26 -19.41 8.03
CA PRO A 152 -3.77 -20.75 7.82
C PRO A 152 -5.02 -20.71 6.94
N ILE A 153 -5.10 -21.65 6.01
CA ILE A 153 -6.26 -21.92 5.17
C ILE A 153 -6.79 -23.32 5.48
N SER A 154 -8.10 -23.45 5.61
CA SER A 154 -8.78 -24.72 5.91
C SER A 154 -9.17 -25.51 4.66
N TRP A 155 -9.04 -24.92 3.49
CA TRP A 155 -9.36 -25.52 2.18
C TRP A 155 -8.11 -25.74 1.35
N LYS A 156 -8.22 -26.56 0.31
CA LYS A 156 -7.16 -26.78 -0.66
C LYS A 156 -7.36 -25.85 -1.86
N PRO A 157 -6.41 -24.96 -2.18
CA PRO A 157 -6.48 -24.10 -3.36
C PRO A 157 -6.69 -24.91 -4.65
N GLN A 158 -7.60 -24.45 -5.51
CA GLN A 158 -7.88 -25.09 -6.81
C GLN A 158 -6.89 -24.64 -7.89
N ARG A 159 -6.29 -23.46 -7.74
CA ARG A 159 -5.32 -22.89 -8.67
C ARG A 159 -3.98 -22.63 -7.95
N ALA A 160 -3.00 -22.09 -8.68
CA ALA A 160 -1.75 -21.65 -8.07
C ALA A 160 -2.04 -20.60 -7.00
N TYR A 161 -1.66 -20.86 -5.76
CA TYR A 161 -1.93 -19.97 -4.64
C TYR A 161 -0.78 -19.00 -4.40
N ILE A 162 -1.07 -17.70 -4.46
CA ILE A 162 -0.13 -16.63 -4.12
C ILE A 162 -0.66 -15.94 -2.86
N PRO A 163 0.00 -16.09 -1.71
CA PRO A 163 -0.44 -15.46 -0.46
C PRO A 163 -0.48 -13.93 -0.58
N SER A 164 -1.49 -13.32 0.03
CA SER A 164 -1.59 -11.87 0.12
C SER A 164 -0.61 -11.29 1.15
N LYS A 165 -0.20 -10.06 0.92
CA LYS A 165 0.47 -9.21 1.90
C LYS A 165 -0.35 -7.92 2.08
N ILE A 166 -0.37 -7.42 3.31
CA ILE A 166 -0.97 -6.12 3.62
C ILE A 166 -0.20 -5.03 2.85
N SER A 167 -0.93 -4.14 2.19
CA SER A 167 -0.35 -3.01 1.44
C SER A 167 0.50 -2.12 2.37
N LEU A 168 1.58 -1.56 1.83
CA LEU A 168 2.38 -0.53 2.55
C LEU A 168 1.52 0.65 2.99
N PHE A 169 0.49 1.00 2.20
CA PHE A 169 -0.43 2.09 2.53
C PHE A 169 -1.28 1.78 3.77
N ASP A 170 -1.74 0.54 3.91
CA ASP A 170 -2.46 0.09 5.11
C ASP A 170 -1.53 0.11 6.34
N ASN A 171 -0.29 -0.30 6.18
CA ASN A 171 0.72 -0.23 7.23
C ASN A 171 1.00 1.21 7.68
N ILE A 172 1.08 2.17 6.73
CA ILE A 172 1.24 3.59 7.06
C ILE A 172 0.02 4.12 7.81
N SER A 173 -1.20 3.77 7.38
CA SER A 173 -2.43 4.17 8.05
C SER A 173 -2.50 3.62 9.48
N VAL A 174 -2.15 2.35 9.67
CA VAL A 174 -2.08 1.71 11.00
C VAL A 174 -0.99 2.35 11.86
N ALA A 175 0.19 2.62 11.29
CA ALA A 175 1.29 3.29 11.99
C ALA A 175 0.90 4.72 12.39
N ALA A 176 0.30 5.48 11.48
CA ALA A 176 -0.20 6.84 11.77
C ALA A 176 -1.26 6.82 12.89
N THR A 177 -2.19 5.88 12.84
CA THR A 177 -3.21 5.71 13.90
C THR A 177 -2.56 5.34 15.25
N LYS A 178 -1.54 4.45 15.25
CA LYS A 178 -0.80 4.12 16.48
C LYS A 178 -0.08 5.34 17.06
N VAL A 179 0.57 6.15 16.20
CA VAL A 179 1.24 7.38 16.63
C VAL A 179 0.22 8.38 17.19
N LEU A 180 -0.92 8.57 16.53
CA LEU A 180 -2.00 9.44 17.04
C LEU A 180 -2.54 8.94 18.39
N HIS A 181 -2.71 7.63 18.57
CA HIS A 181 -3.13 7.04 19.84
C HIS A 181 -2.06 7.19 20.93
N GLN A 182 -0.77 7.11 20.59
CA GLN A 182 0.31 7.37 21.55
C GLN A 182 0.32 8.82 21.99
N ILE A 183 0.17 9.77 21.05
CA ILE A 183 0.08 11.20 21.36
C ILE A 183 -1.15 11.49 22.25
N ASN A 184 -2.30 10.90 21.93
CA ASN A 184 -3.52 11.06 22.74
C ASN A 184 -3.43 10.44 24.14
N ARG A 185 -2.54 9.43 24.34
CA ARG A 185 -2.26 8.81 25.65
C ARG A 185 -1.20 9.53 26.43
N MET A 186 -0.39 10.38 25.80
CA MET A 186 0.54 11.23 26.52
C MET A 186 -0.28 12.28 27.26
N ASP A 187 -0.22 12.21 28.58
CA ASP A 187 -0.78 13.26 29.44
C ASP A 187 0.09 14.51 29.29
N LEU A 188 -0.24 15.30 28.26
CA LEU A 188 0.43 16.55 27.98
C LEU A 188 0.36 17.49 29.19
N ASN A 189 -0.68 17.39 30.02
CA ASN A 189 -0.78 18.16 31.24
C ASN A 189 0.26 17.71 32.26
N ALA A 190 0.52 16.41 32.38
CA ALA A 190 1.58 15.89 33.25
C ALA A 190 2.97 16.33 32.77
N VAL A 191 3.22 16.33 31.46
CA VAL A 191 4.47 16.85 30.88
C VAL A 191 4.63 18.34 31.19
N TRP A 192 3.57 19.14 30.99
CA TRP A 192 3.57 20.57 31.33
C TRP A 192 3.79 20.83 32.81
N SER A 193 3.11 20.07 33.65
CA SER A 193 3.27 20.16 35.09
C SER A 193 4.71 19.87 35.52
N ASN A 194 5.34 18.84 34.96
CA ASN A 194 6.72 18.47 35.23
C ASN A 194 7.73 19.52 34.76
N ILE A 195 7.52 20.10 33.57
CA ILE A 195 8.36 21.21 33.07
C ILE A 195 8.24 22.43 33.98
N ASN A 196 7.02 22.81 34.35
CA ASN A 196 6.82 23.96 35.23
C ASN A 196 7.45 23.71 36.64
N ALA A 197 7.27 22.50 37.19
CA ALA A 197 7.90 22.13 38.46
C ALA A 197 9.43 22.16 38.37
N SER A 198 9.99 21.76 37.21
CA SER A 198 11.47 21.84 36.99
C SER A 198 11.96 23.29 36.91
N VAL A 199 11.19 24.17 36.24
CA VAL A 199 11.51 25.60 36.16
C VAL A 199 11.42 26.27 37.52
N GLU A 200 10.40 25.94 38.33
CA GLU A 200 10.26 26.44 39.71
C GLU A 200 11.39 25.93 40.63
N ALA A 201 11.75 24.65 40.49
CA ALA A 201 12.87 24.07 41.26
C ALA A 201 14.20 24.71 40.89
N LEU A 202 14.40 25.02 39.60
CA LEU A 202 15.61 25.71 39.11
C LEU A 202 15.65 27.16 39.61
N ALA A 203 14.53 27.88 39.63
CA ALA A 203 14.43 29.22 40.19
C ALA A 203 14.74 29.23 41.72
N ALA A 204 14.15 28.28 42.47
CA ALA A 204 14.41 28.13 43.91
C ALA A 204 15.87 27.76 44.21
N ALA A 205 16.50 26.92 43.36
CA ALA A 205 17.92 26.59 43.47
C ALA A 205 18.81 27.82 43.25
N THR A 206 18.44 28.65 42.24
CA THR A 206 19.15 29.92 41.94
C THR A 206 19.04 30.90 43.11
N ASP A 207 17.86 31.07 43.71
CA ASP A 207 17.67 31.93 44.86
C ASP A 207 18.43 31.40 46.10
N SER A 208 18.42 30.07 46.34
CA SER A 208 19.18 29.45 47.40
C SER A 208 20.70 29.60 47.20
N ALA A 209 21.17 29.49 45.96
CA ALA A 209 22.56 29.73 45.60
C ALA A 209 22.97 31.18 45.86
N ARG A 210 22.13 32.17 45.53
CA ARG A 210 22.36 33.60 45.83
C ARG A 210 22.52 33.87 47.32
N VAL A 211 21.70 33.24 48.17
CA VAL A 211 21.79 33.38 49.63
C VAL A 211 23.08 32.75 50.18
N MET A 212 23.56 31.62 49.60
CA MET A 212 24.81 30.96 50.04
C MET A 212 26.08 31.71 49.61
N ILE A 213 26.00 32.57 48.60
CA ILE A 213 27.16 33.15 47.90
C ILE A 213 27.49 34.55 48.34
N GLN A 214 26.88 35.09 49.36
CA GLN A 214 27.32 36.37 49.93
C GLN A 214 28.81 36.42 50.37
N THR A 215 29.59 35.35 50.12
CA THR A 215 30.98 35.22 50.57
C THR A 215 32.05 35.05 49.47
N ARG A 216 31.68 34.91 48.19
CA ARG A 216 32.68 34.86 47.06
C ARG A 216 32.02 35.34 45.77
N GLN A 217 32.32 36.59 45.42
CA GLN A 217 31.52 37.39 44.49
C GLN A 217 31.82 37.25 42.98
N ASP A 218 32.95 36.76 42.53
CA ASP A 218 33.37 36.97 41.14
C ASP A 218 33.09 35.77 40.19
N ASP A 219 33.17 34.50 40.65
CA ASP A 219 33.00 33.32 39.79
C ASP A 219 31.57 32.81 39.73
N VAL A 220 30.69 33.40 40.49
CA VAL A 220 29.35 32.86 40.73
C VAL A 220 28.26 33.66 40.01
N ASP A 221 28.49 34.91 39.71
CA ASP A 221 27.60 35.75 38.92
C ASP A 221 27.48 35.17 37.51
N GLU A 222 28.57 34.67 36.91
CA GLU A 222 28.55 34.00 35.59
C GLU A 222 27.73 32.73 35.60
N ILE A 223 27.84 31.86 36.63
CA ILE A 223 27.05 30.63 36.74
C ILE A 223 25.55 30.96 36.97
N LEU A 224 25.24 32.00 37.72
CA LEU A 224 23.86 32.44 37.96
C LEU A 224 23.21 33.02 36.71
N ASP A 225 23.98 33.72 35.89
CA ASP A 225 23.49 34.24 34.61
C ASP A 225 23.24 33.09 33.64
N ASP A 226 24.11 32.10 33.53
CA ASP A 226 23.93 30.90 32.73
C ASP A 226 22.68 30.10 33.15
N ILE A 227 22.47 29.88 34.43
CA ILE A 227 21.29 29.20 34.96
C ILE A 227 20.00 29.99 34.65
N SER A 228 20.05 31.32 34.74
CA SER A 228 18.95 32.19 34.40
C SER A 228 18.59 32.11 32.92
N GLU A 229 19.59 32.08 32.05
CA GLU A 229 19.40 31.94 30.60
C GLU A 229 18.77 30.57 30.23
N VAL A 230 19.21 29.48 30.89
CA VAL A 230 18.62 28.14 30.74
C VAL A 230 17.16 28.15 31.17
N ALA A 231 16.84 28.76 32.32
CA ALA A 231 15.48 28.85 32.82
C ALA A 231 14.54 29.65 31.87
N VAL A 232 15.02 30.75 31.30
CA VAL A 232 14.30 31.54 30.33
C VAL A 232 14.08 30.74 29.03
N SER A 233 15.11 30.02 28.55
CA SER A 233 15.05 29.14 27.38
C SER A 233 14.03 28.02 27.57
N LEU A 234 14.04 27.33 28.72
CA LEU A 234 13.07 26.29 29.07
C LEU A 234 11.64 26.84 29.13
N LYS A 235 11.44 28.04 29.67
CA LYS A 235 10.13 28.72 29.72
C LYS A 235 9.65 29.07 28.30
N GLY A 236 10.56 29.51 27.41
CA GLY A 236 10.30 29.76 26.00
C GLY A 236 9.88 28.50 25.27
N ILE A 237 10.65 27.42 25.39
CA ILE A 237 10.34 26.11 24.80
C ILE A 237 8.97 25.61 25.33
N SER A 238 8.72 25.73 26.63
CA SER A 238 7.44 25.39 27.23
C SER A 238 6.27 26.15 26.60
N ALA A 239 6.40 27.47 26.44
CA ALA A 239 5.36 28.30 25.83
C ALA A 239 5.12 27.95 24.35
N ASP A 240 6.17 27.69 23.59
CA ASP A 240 6.10 27.35 22.16
C ASP A 240 5.48 25.96 21.95
N LEU A 241 5.87 24.97 22.75
CA LEU A 241 5.23 23.65 22.73
C LEU A 241 3.73 23.74 23.11
N LYS A 242 3.37 24.56 24.07
CA LYS A 242 1.96 24.77 24.47
C LYS A 242 1.15 25.39 23.33
N ARG A 243 1.76 26.27 22.53
CA ARG A 243 1.12 26.91 21.37
C ARG A 243 1.09 26.00 20.15
N ASN A 244 2.15 25.19 19.96
CA ASN A 244 2.33 24.32 18.81
C ASN A 244 2.88 22.92 19.21
N PRO A 245 2.03 21.99 19.65
CA PRO A 245 2.46 20.63 20.01
C PRO A 245 3.14 19.87 18.86
N SER A 246 2.89 20.27 17.61
CA SER A 246 3.50 19.68 16.42
C SER A 246 5.01 19.90 16.31
N LEU A 247 5.60 20.80 17.09
CA LEU A 247 7.05 20.99 17.13
C LEU A 247 7.83 19.77 17.66
N LEU A 248 7.15 18.90 18.42
CA LEU A 248 7.72 17.61 18.87
C LEU A 248 7.91 16.58 17.73
N ILE A 249 7.24 16.77 16.60
CA ILE A 249 7.21 15.83 15.48
C ILE A 249 8.10 16.32 14.31
N ARG A 250 8.55 17.57 14.37
CA ARG A 250 9.37 18.15 13.30
C ARG A 250 10.83 17.76 13.51
N GLU A 251 11.33 16.82 12.71
CA GLU A 251 12.77 16.58 12.59
C GLU A 251 13.46 17.92 12.24
N ARG A 252 14.44 18.30 13.07
CA ARG A 252 15.36 19.39 12.72
C ARG A 252 16.10 18.95 11.47
N THR A 253 15.77 19.53 10.33
CA THR A 253 16.66 19.52 9.17
C THR A 253 17.97 20.17 9.61
N PRO A 254 19.11 19.47 9.59
CA PRO A 254 20.38 20.10 9.94
C PRO A 254 20.63 21.26 8.98
N SER A 255 20.81 22.45 9.53
CA SER A 255 21.24 23.62 8.77
C SER A 255 22.57 23.28 8.09
N ARG A 256 22.55 23.33 6.75
CA ARG A 256 23.71 23.24 5.89
C ARG A 256 24.73 24.28 6.40
N LEU A 257 25.82 23.81 6.95
CA LEU A 257 26.97 24.67 7.17
C LEU A 257 27.45 25.15 5.80
N GLU A 258 27.33 26.42 5.55
CA GLU A 258 27.99 27.07 4.41
C GLU A 258 29.49 26.86 4.57
N GLU A 259 30.08 26.07 3.70
CA GLU A 259 31.49 26.05 3.43
C GLU A 259 31.82 27.41 2.76
N THR A 260 32.42 28.29 3.52
CA THR A 260 33.18 29.41 2.99
C THR A 260 34.65 29.03 2.95
N GLU A 261 35.23 29.09 1.77
CA GLU A 261 36.62 29.03 1.31
C GLU A 261 37.73 29.09 2.36
#